data_fc41002d8f31291fa0c4b449033f7226
#
_entry.id   fc41002d8f31291fa0c4b449033f7226
#
_cell.length_a   1.000
_cell.length_b   1.000
_cell.length_c   1.000
_cell.angle_alpha   90.00
_cell.angle_beta   90.00
_cell.angle_gamma   90.00
#
_symmetry.space_group_name_H-M   'P 1'
#
loop_
_entity.id
_entity.type
_entity.pdbx_description
1 polymer ?
#
loop_
_entity_poly.entity_id
_entity_poly.type
_entity_poly.pdbx_seq_one_letter_code
_entity_poly.pdbx_strand_id
1 'polypeptide(L)'
;MSDEYSTIDILYESDSDIYGFQFDISGVNVISAFGGISEDMGFSIFSGNNTVLGFSVSGAYIPAGEGVFIILEIEGDLSSACLDNLLLSGANGAPFDVEILDCLTLSNELPCGLDGDMNGDGGWNVLDIVALANCILGNDCDELENGCAGDMNGDEGWNVLDVVALANCVLAANCADN
;
A
#
# COMPACT_ATOMS: atom_id res chain seq x y z
N MET A 1 14.53 -15.12 21.16
CA MET A 1 14.13 -14.64 19.83
C MET A 1 12.73 -14.13 20.01
N SER A 2 12.52 -12.83 19.91
CA SER A 2 11.17 -12.25 19.96
C SER A 2 10.54 -12.57 18.61
N ASP A 3 9.47 -13.36 18.61
CA ASP A 3 8.61 -13.53 17.44
C ASP A 3 8.03 -12.14 17.15
N GLU A 4 8.56 -11.46 16.16
CA GLU A 4 8.13 -10.11 15.78
C GLU A 4 6.97 -10.28 14.83
N TYR A 5 5.76 -10.08 15.35
CA TYR A 5 4.55 -10.04 14.53
C TYR A 5 4.47 -8.66 13.87
N SER A 6 4.16 -8.65 12.60
CA SER A 6 3.95 -7.44 11.81
C SER A 6 2.60 -7.50 11.12
N THR A 7 2.02 -6.35 10.84
CA THR A 7 0.80 -6.27 10.04
C THR A 7 1.13 -5.71 8.66
N ILE A 8 0.46 -6.23 7.64
CA ILE A 8 0.53 -5.74 6.27
C ILE A 8 -0.86 -5.49 5.72
N ASP A 9 -1.00 -4.41 4.99
CA ASP A 9 -2.22 -4.06 4.29
C ASP A 9 -2.14 -4.56 2.85
N ILE A 10 -3.07 -5.40 2.45
CA ILE A 10 -3.26 -5.74 1.04
C ILE A 10 -4.17 -4.69 0.43
N LEU A 11 -3.68 -3.99 -0.56
CA LEU A 11 -4.44 -2.99 -1.30
C LEU A 11 -5.13 -3.60 -2.51
N TYR A 12 -6.21 -3.01 -2.96
CA TYR A 12 -6.89 -3.37 -4.19
C TYR A 12 -7.25 -2.14 -5.01
N GLU A 13 -7.29 -2.35 -6.29
CA GLU A 13 -7.90 -1.48 -7.27
C GLU A 13 -8.72 -2.35 -8.21
N SER A 14 -10.01 -2.07 -8.35
CA SER A 14 -10.92 -2.86 -9.18
C SER A 14 -11.96 -1.98 -9.83
N ASP A 15 -12.23 -2.20 -11.10
CA ASP A 15 -13.31 -1.57 -11.86
C ASP A 15 -14.64 -2.36 -11.78
N SER A 16 -14.64 -3.46 -11.05
CA SER A 16 -15.77 -4.39 -10.93
C SER A 16 -15.98 -4.85 -9.49
N ASP A 17 -17.23 -5.18 -9.14
CA ASP A 17 -17.60 -5.64 -7.80
C ASP A 17 -17.05 -7.06 -7.53
N ILE A 18 -16.45 -7.26 -6.34
CA ILE A 18 -15.85 -8.54 -5.92
C ILE A 18 -16.79 -9.25 -4.95
N TYR A 19 -17.15 -10.50 -5.25
CA TYR A 19 -18.08 -11.33 -4.46
C TYR A 19 -17.39 -12.40 -3.63
N GLY A 20 -16.12 -12.68 -3.91
CA GLY A 20 -15.28 -13.62 -3.17
C GLY A 20 -13.84 -13.53 -3.62
N PHE A 21 -12.94 -13.95 -2.74
CA PHE A 21 -11.53 -13.96 -3.03
C PHE A 21 -10.82 -15.12 -2.35
N GLN A 22 -9.73 -15.54 -2.95
CA GLN A 22 -8.74 -16.44 -2.37
C GLN A 22 -7.37 -16.07 -2.90
N PHE A 23 -6.38 -16.12 -2.02
CA PHE A 23 -4.97 -15.97 -2.41
C PHE A 23 -4.07 -16.70 -1.42
N ASP A 24 -2.84 -16.94 -1.85
CA ASP A 24 -1.78 -17.48 -1.01
C ASP A 24 -0.74 -16.40 -0.74
N ILE A 25 -0.06 -16.48 0.40
CA ILE A 25 1.09 -15.65 0.73
C ILE A 25 2.29 -16.57 0.92
N SER A 26 3.35 -16.34 0.16
CA SER A 26 4.64 -17.02 0.31
C SER A 26 5.67 -16.12 0.99
N GLY A 27 6.78 -16.70 1.43
CA GLY A 27 7.90 -16.00 2.06
C GLY A 27 7.72 -15.66 3.55
N VAL A 28 6.50 -15.62 4.06
CA VAL A 28 6.16 -15.35 5.47
C VAL A 28 5.11 -16.36 5.96
N ASN A 29 4.83 -16.34 7.26
CA ASN A 29 3.77 -17.14 7.85
C ASN A 29 2.59 -16.25 8.23
N VAL A 30 1.41 -16.48 7.63
CA VAL A 30 0.19 -15.75 7.94
C VAL A 30 -0.41 -16.29 9.24
N ILE A 31 -0.52 -15.42 10.23
CA ILE A 31 -1.09 -15.72 11.55
C ILE A 31 -2.59 -15.49 11.55
N SER A 32 -3.02 -14.34 11.04
CA SER A 32 -4.43 -13.97 10.95
C SER A 32 -4.69 -13.02 9.77
N ALA A 33 -5.96 -12.95 9.35
CA ALA A 33 -6.43 -12.04 8.32
C ALA A 33 -7.72 -11.39 8.80
N PHE A 34 -7.82 -10.06 8.72
CA PHE A 34 -8.93 -9.29 9.27
C PHE A 34 -9.00 -7.89 8.64
N GLY A 35 -10.03 -7.12 8.99
CA GLY A 35 -10.13 -5.69 8.64
C GLY A 35 -10.28 -5.39 7.15
N GLY A 36 -10.03 -4.14 6.80
CA GLY A 36 -10.20 -3.61 5.45
C GLY A 36 -11.63 -3.62 4.96
N ILE A 37 -11.81 -3.26 3.69
CA ILE A 37 -13.15 -3.23 3.06
C ILE A 37 -13.83 -4.60 3.09
N SER A 38 -13.04 -5.68 3.12
CA SER A 38 -13.57 -7.05 3.17
C SER A 38 -14.40 -7.30 4.43
N GLU A 39 -13.90 -6.91 5.59
CA GLU A 39 -14.64 -7.02 6.86
C GLU A 39 -15.79 -6.02 6.94
N ASP A 40 -15.58 -4.78 6.49
CA ASP A 40 -16.59 -3.72 6.49
C ASP A 40 -17.81 -4.09 5.63
N MET A 41 -17.61 -4.82 4.54
CA MET A 41 -18.68 -5.36 3.69
C MET A 41 -19.29 -6.65 4.23
N GLY A 42 -18.87 -7.15 5.38
CA GLY A 42 -19.43 -8.32 6.03
C GLY A 42 -19.00 -9.65 5.41
N PHE A 43 -17.80 -9.71 4.87
CA PHE A 43 -17.20 -10.97 4.43
C PHE A 43 -16.80 -11.83 5.63
N SER A 44 -16.97 -13.12 5.49
CA SER A 44 -16.37 -14.12 6.38
C SER A 44 -14.97 -14.40 5.87
N ILE A 45 -13.96 -14.09 6.69
CA ILE A 45 -12.54 -14.20 6.35
C ILE A 45 -11.96 -15.41 7.10
N PHE A 46 -11.21 -16.22 6.39
CA PHE A 46 -10.50 -17.40 6.90
C PHE A 46 -9.07 -17.37 6.45
N SER A 47 -8.16 -17.70 7.35
CA SER A 47 -6.73 -17.87 7.05
C SER A 47 -6.24 -19.21 7.58
N GLY A 48 -5.37 -19.87 6.82
CA GLY A 48 -4.75 -21.12 7.22
C GLY A 48 -3.77 -21.64 6.18
N ASN A 49 -2.63 -22.16 6.63
CA ASN A 49 -1.55 -22.62 5.74
C ASN A 49 -1.10 -21.58 4.70
N ASN A 50 -1.05 -20.32 5.09
CA ASN A 50 -0.74 -19.17 4.23
C ASN A 50 -1.75 -18.89 3.11
N THR A 51 -2.89 -19.56 3.10
CA THR A 51 -4.02 -19.25 2.23
C THR A 51 -5.01 -18.36 2.97
N VAL A 52 -5.49 -17.32 2.31
CA VAL A 52 -6.56 -16.43 2.78
C VAL A 52 -7.75 -16.58 1.86
N LEU A 53 -8.93 -16.79 2.46
CA LEU A 53 -10.19 -16.97 1.76
C LEU A 53 -11.23 -16.01 2.34
N GLY A 54 -11.94 -15.29 1.48
CA GLY A 54 -13.03 -14.41 1.90
C GLY A 54 -14.24 -14.53 1.01
N PHE A 55 -15.41 -14.65 1.63
CA PHE A 55 -16.70 -14.70 0.93
C PHE A 55 -17.84 -14.21 1.82
N SER A 56 -18.94 -13.82 1.22
CA SER A 56 -20.16 -13.43 1.94
C SER A 56 -21.27 -14.44 1.74
N VAL A 57 -21.83 -14.94 2.84
CA VAL A 57 -23.03 -15.81 2.82
C VAL A 57 -24.32 -15.02 2.67
N SER A 58 -24.27 -13.71 2.89
CA SER A 58 -25.43 -12.80 2.72
C SER A 58 -25.57 -12.23 1.31
N GLY A 59 -24.61 -12.53 0.42
CA GLY A 59 -24.54 -11.97 -0.92
C GLY A 59 -24.01 -10.54 -0.97
N ALA A 60 -23.33 -10.10 0.09
CA ALA A 60 -22.59 -8.83 0.06
C ALA A 60 -21.40 -8.92 -0.90
N TYR A 61 -20.97 -7.78 -1.40
CA TYR A 61 -19.86 -7.66 -2.32
C TYR A 61 -19.00 -6.45 -1.93
N ILE A 62 -17.72 -6.48 -2.33
CA ILE A 62 -16.82 -5.34 -2.24
C ILE A 62 -17.01 -4.52 -3.52
N PRO A 63 -17.40 -3.25 -3.43
CA PRO A 63 -17.69 -2.45 -4.62
C PRO A 63 -16.41 -2.15 -5.41
N ALA A 64 -16.58 -1.90 -6.71
CA ALA A 64 -15.53 -1.33 -7.53
C ALA A 64 -14.95 -0.08 -6.85
N GLY A 65 -13.62 0.05 -6.87
CA GLY A 65 -12.90 1.13 -6.19
C GLY A 65 -11.49 0.70 -5.82
N GLU A 66 -10.91 1.43 -4.91
CA GLU A 66 -9.56 1.23 -4.40
C GLU A 66 -9.50 1.40 -2.88
N GLY A 67 -8.47 0.85 -2.25
CA GLY A 67 -8.25 1.00 -0.81
C GLY A 67 -7.65 -0.22 -0.15
N VAL A 68 -7.72 -0.28 1.18
CA VAL A 68 -7.27 -1.43 1.95
C VAL A 68 -8.27 -2.57 1.79
N PHE A 69 -7.83 -3.63 1.11
CA PHE A 69 -8.64 -4.81 0.86
C PHE A 69 -8.81 -5.65 2.13
N ILE A 70 -7.68 -5.99 2.75
CA ILE A 70 -7.60 -6.83 3.95
C ILE A 70 -6.26 -6.58 4.65
N ILE A 71 -6.23 -6.77 5.96
CA ILE A 71 -5.04 -6.67 6.79
C ILE A 71 -4.60 -8.07 7.18
N LEU A 72 -3.32 -8.37 7.05
CA LEU A 72 -2.72 -9.63 7.47
C LEU A 72 -1.80 -9.41 8.66
N GLU A 73 -1.91 -10.24 9.68
CA GLU A 73 -0.89 -10.41 10.71
C GLU A 73 0.04 -11.55 10.28
N ILE A 74 1.31 -11.27 10.23
CA ILE A 74 2.32 -12.20 9.73
C ILE A 74 3.48 -12.36 10.71
N GLU A 75 4.19 -13.46 10.56
CA GLU A 75 5.47 -13.74 11.21
C GLU A 75 6.52 -14.02 10.13
N GLY A 76 7.66 -13.36 10.18
CA GLY A 76 8.77 -13.54 9.25
C GLY A 76 9.29 -12.23 8.67
N ASP A 77 10.13 -12.35 7.64
CA ASP A 77 10.73 -11.20 6.96
C ASP A 77 9.79 -10.67 5.89
N LEU A 78 9.25 -9.47 6.12
CA LEU A 78 8.36 -8.76 5.21
C LEU A 78 8.92 -8.64 3.78
N SER A 79 10.23 -8.48 3.65
CA SER A 79 10.88 -8.32 2.35
C SER A 79 10.80 -9.56 1.46
N SER A 80 10.44 -10.71 2.04
CA SER A 80 10.26 -11.96 1.30
C SER A 80 8.80 -12.34 1.03
N ALA A 81 7.85 -11.56 1.55
CA ALA A 81 6.43 -11.82 1.35
C ALA A 81 6.02 -11.62 -0.11
N CYS A 82 5.25 -12.55 -0.64
CA CYS A 82 4.73 -12.48 -1.99
C CYS A 82 3.29 -13.01 -2.03
N LEU A 83 2.40 -12.29 -2.71
CA LEU A 83 1.04 -12.73 -2.98
C LEU A 83 1.04 -13.63 -4.21
N ASP A 84 0.45 -14.81 -4.07
CA ASP A 84 0.40 -15.83 -5.10
C ASP A 84 -1.03 -16.35 -5.28
N ASN A 85 -1.30 -17.01 -6.39
CA ASN A 85 -2.54 -17.75 -6.65
C ASN A 85 -3.83 -16.95 -6.40
N LEU A 86 -3.83 -15.66 -6.75
CA LEU A 86 -5.00 -14.80 -6.57
C LEU A 86 -6.16 -15.25 -7.45
N LEU A 87 -7.29 -15.53 -6.80
CA LEU A 87 -8.57 -15.81 -7.45
C LEU A 87 -9.60 -14.80 -6.92
N LEU A 88 -10.24 -14.08 -7.81
CA LEU A 88 -11.37 -13.22 -7.50
C LEU A 88 -12.62 -13.73 -8.20
N SER A 89 -13.74 -13.61 -7.51
CA SER A 89 -15.04 -13.99 -8.01
C SER A 89 -15.94 -12.77 -8.16
N GLY A 90 -16.48 -12.61 -9.35
CA GLY A 90 -17.55 -11.68 -9.64
C GLY A 90 -18.94 -12.22 -9.32
N ALA A 91 -19.95 -11.53 -9.80
CA ALA A 91 -21.36 -11.93 -9.63
C ALA A 91 -21.59 -13.36 -10.16
N ASN A 92 -22.36 -14.15 -9.38
CA ASN A 92 -22.70 -15.54 -9.71
C ASN A 92 -21.47 -16.48 -9.84
N GLY A 93 -20.35 -16.17 -9.20
CA GLY A 93 -19.14 -16.98 -9.23
C GLY A 93 -18.37 -16.89 -10.54
N ALA A 94 -18.60 -15.86 -11.35
CA ALA A 94 -17.81 -15.62 -12.56
C ALA A 94 -16.35 -15.30 -12.17
N PRO A 95 -15.36 -15.98 -12.76
CA PRO A 95 -13.98 -15.66 -12.48
C PRO A 95 -13.59 -14.28 -13.05
N PHE A 96 -12.74 -13.57 -12.34
CA PHE A 96 -12.08 -12.37 -12.85
C PHE A 96 -10.76 -12.75 -13.54
N ASP A 97 -10.43 -12.01 -14.60
CA ASP A 97 -9.03 -11.91 -15.01
C ASP A 97 -8.31 -10.99 -14.03
N VAL A 98 -7.41 -11.55 -13.23
CA VAL A 98 -6.62 -10.82 -12.23
C VAL A 98 -5.16 -10.80 -12.63
N GLU A 99 -4.52 -9.67 -12.46
CA GLU A 99 -3.10 -9.51 -12.62
C GLU A 99 -2.50 -9.16 -11.25
N ILE A 100 -1.49 -9.92 -10.83
CA ILE A 100 -0.65 -9.55 -9.69
C ILE A 100 0.49 -8.75 -10.30
N LEU A 101 0.46 -7.44 -10.09
CA LEU A 101 1.41 -6.52 -10.73
C LEU A 101 2.83 -6.68 -10.19
N ASP A 102 2.97 -7.11 -8.94
CA ASP A 102 4.28 -7.39 -8.36
C ASP A 102 4.18 -8.38 -7.19
N CYS A 103 5.24 -9.19 -6.97
CA CYS A 103 5.49 -9.75 -5.66
C CYS A 103 5.79 -8.58 -4.74
N LEU A 104 4.90 -8.32 -3.80
CA LEU A 104 5.00 -7.23 -2.88
C LEU A 104 6.41 -7.18 -2.30
N THR A 105 7.24 -6.31 -2.83
CA THR A 105 8.40 -5.84 -2.09
C THR A 105 7.81 -5.00 -0.98
N LEU A 106 7.39 -5.65 0.10
CA LEU A 106 7.09 -4.95 1.33
C LEU A 106 8.42 -4.44 1.87
N SER A 107 8.88 -3.36 1.29
CA SER A 107 9.74 -2.47 2.01
C SER A 107 8.96 -2.05 3.26
N ASN A 108 9.63 -1.95 4.38
CA ASN A 108 9.13 -1.36 5.60
C ASN A 108 8.91 0.16 5.42
N GLU A 109 8.87 0.58 4.18
CA GLU A 109 8.52 1.90 3.71
C GLU A 109 7.01 1.87 3.53
N LEU A 110 6.30 2.58 4.40
CA LEU A 110 5.00 3.15 4.05
C LEU A 110 5.11 3.57 2.58
N PRO A 111 4.08 3.30 1.72
CA PRO A 111 4.06 3.97 0.44
C PRO A 111 4.28 5.43 0.76
N CYS A 112 5.43 5.95 0.40
CA CYS A 112 5.71 7.35 0.55
C CYS A 112 4.58 8.06 -0.14
N GLY A 113 3.70 8.67 0.63
CA GLY A 113 2.80 9.61 0.05
C GLY A 113 3.67 10.59 -0.73
N LEU A 114 3.27 10.91 -1.94
CA LEU A 114 3.87 12.01 -2.71
C LEU A 114 3.51 13.33 -2.02
N ASP A 115 3.70 13.39 -0.71
CA ASP A 115 3.13 14.43 0.15
C ASP A 115 4.13 15.55 0.47
N GLY A 116 5.40 15.34 0.16
CA GLY A 116 6.45 16.34 0.37
C GLY A 116 6.92 16.52 1.81
N ASP A 117 6.51 15.68 2.76
CA ASP A 117 7.04 15.69 4.14
C ASP A 117 8.40 14.98 4.19
N MET A 118 9.44 15.68 3.77
CA MET A 118 10.79 15.13 3.66
C MET A 118 11.45 14.83 5.01
N ASN A 119 11.01 15.49 6.08
CA ASN A 119 11.60 15.34 7.40
C ASN A 119 10.75 14.45 8.34
N GLY A 120 9.54 14.05 7.94
CA GLY A 120 8.64 13.17 8.70
C GLY A 120 8.05 13.81 9.95
N ASP A 121 7.95 15.15 10.00
CA ASP A 121 7.41 15.86 11.16
C ASP A 121 5.88 16.05 11.11
N GLY A 122 5.24 15.62 10.02
CA GLY A 122 3.80 15.73 9.79
C GLY A 122 3.37 17.11 9.33
N GLY A 123 4.29 17.97 8.92
CA GLY A 123 4.01 19.32 8.45
C GLY A 123 4.78 19.71 7.19
N TRP A 124 4.12 20.35 6.28
CA TRP A 124 4.73 20.82 5.02
C TRP A 124 5.23 22.25 5.17
N ASN A 125 6.54 22.44 5.11
CA ASN A 125 7.14 23.74 5.33
C ASN A 125 8.48 23.92 4.58
N VAL A 126 9.17 25.03 4.81
CA VAL A 126 10.43 25.31 4.12
C VAL A 126 11.55 24.30 4.43
N LEU A 127 11.46 23.57 5.55
CA LEU A 127 12.48 22.58 5.91
C LEU A 127 12.44 21.38 4.97
N ASP A 128 11.25 21.00 4.52
CA ASP A 128 11.05 19.93 3.54
C ASP A 128 11.60 20.31 2.18
N ILE A 129 11.36 21.56 1.74
CA ILE A 129 11.93 22.09 0.50
C ILE A 129 13.47 22.07 0.56
N VAL A 130 14.05 22.45 1.70
CA VAL A 130 15.51 22.44 1.90
C VAL A 130 16.03 21.00 1.93
N ALA A 131 15.33 20.09 2.58
CA ALA A 131 15.70 18.68 2.63
C ALA A 131 15.72 18.08 1.22
N LEU A 132 14.65 18.29 0.44
CA LEU A 132 14.55 17.84 -0.95
C LEU A 132 15.67 18.43 -1.82
N ALA A 133 15.88 19.73 -1.76
CA ALA A 133 16.93 20.38 -2.53
C ALA A 133 18.34 19.83 -2.19
N ASN A 134 18.60 19.57 -0.92
CA ASN A 134 19.88 19.02 -0.48
C ASN A 134 20.09 17.59 -0.99
N CYS A 135 19.08 16.73 -0.89
CA CYS A 135 19.21 15.35 -1.36
C CYS A 135 19.38 15.29 -2.89
N ILE A 136 18.70 16.15 -3.65
CA ILE A 136 18.91 16.25 -5.11
C ILE A 136 20.36 16.65 -5.42
N LEU A 137 20.91 17.65 -4.70
CA LEU A 137 22.29 18.08 -4.88
C LEU A 137 23.32 17.03 -4.42
N GLY A 138 22.98 16.25 -3.40
CA GLY A 138 23.78 15.13 -2.89
C GLY A 138 23.68 13.87 -3.75
N ASN A 139 22.62 13.76 -4.53
CA ASN A 139 22.22 12.55 -5.29
C ASN A 139 22.05 11.34 -4.34
N ASP A 140 21.40 11.58 -3.21
CA ASP A 140 21.19 10.64 -2.11
C ASP A 140 19.75 10.62 -1.59
N CYS A 141 18.77 11.07 -2.40
CA CYS A 141 17.34 11.08 -2.02
C CYS A 141 16.80 9.67 -1.71
N ASP A 142 17.28 8.65 -2.40
CA ASP A 142 16.97 7.25 -2.20
C ASP A 142 17.54 6.65 -0.90
N GLU A 143 18.50 7.34 -0.28
CA GLU A 143 19.10 6.94 1.00
C GLU A 143 18.38 7.57 2.22
N LEU A 144 17.47 8.51 1.99
CA LEU A 144 16.72 9.18 3.05
C LEU A 144 15.50 8.38 3.45
N GLU A 145 15.19 8.34 4.76
CA GLU A 145 14.03 7.65 5.33
C GLU A 145 12.70 8.07 4.68
N ASN A 146 12.53 9.36 4.40
CA ASN A 146 11.36 9.92 3.72
C ASN A 146 11.70 10.48 2.33
N GLY A 147 12.77 10.00 1.69
CA GLY A 147 13.23 10.52 0.41
C GLY A 147 12.19 10.45 -0.69
N CYS A 148 11.41 9.38 -0.71
CA CYS A 148 10.36 9.18 -1.69
C CYS A 148 9.22 10.21 -1.58
N ALA A 149 8.96 10.83 -0.42
CA ALA A 149 8.00 11.94 -0.29
C ALA A 149 8.39 13.15 -1.17
N GLY A 150 9.63 13.20 -1.60
CA GLY A 150 10.16 14.26 -2.47
C GLY A 150 9.86 14.11 -3.96
N ASP A 151 9.36 12.97 -4.41
CA ASP A 151 8.90 12.78 -5.79
C ASP A 151 7.47 13.32 -5.92
N MET A 152 7.35 14.63 -6.04
CA MET A 152 6.07 15.34 -6.03
C MET A 152 5.24 15.15 -7.30
N ASN A 153 5.87 14.67 -8.37
CA ASN A 153 5.21 14.49 -9.66
C ASN A 153 4.99 13.02 -10.04
N GLY A 154 5.52 12.08 -9.26
CA GLY A 154 5.38 10.63 -9.46
C GLY A 154 6.13 10.08 -10.69
N ASP A 155 7.23 10.74 -11.10
CA ASP A 155 8.01 10.31 -12.28
C ASP A 155 9.19 9.38 -11.93
N GLU A 156 9.29 8.97 -10.64
CA GLU A 156 10.35 8.13 -10.09
C GLU A 156 11.73 8.80 -10.10
N GLY A 157 11.77 10.12 -10.15
CA GLY A 157 13.01 10.88 -10.20
C GLY A 157 12.95 12.16 -9.38
N TRP A 158 13.99 12.43 -8.59
CA TRP A 158 14.09 13.67 -7.81
C TRP A 158 14.82 14.73 -8.61
N ASN A 159 14.14 15.83 -8.90
CA ASN A 159 14.71 16.92 -9.69
C ASN A 159 14.07 18.29 -9.34
N VAL A 160 14.45 19.33 -10.06
CA VAL A 160 13.95 20.68 -9.78
C VAL A 160 12.43 20.83 -9.94
N LEU A 161 11.77 19.96 -10.71
CA LEU A 161 10.31 20.00 -10.89
C LEU A 161 9.60 19.66 -9.57
N ASP A 162 10.16 18.71 -8.82
CA ASP A 162 9.63 18.32 -7.50
C ASP A 162 9.84 19.44 -6.47
N VAL A 163 10.98 20.08 -6.47
CA VAL A 163 11.24 21.25 -5.62
C VAL A 163 10.24 22.36 -5.90
N VAL A 164 9.93 22.61 -7.16
CA VAL A 164 8.94 23.62 -7.56
C VAL A 164 7.52 23.20 -7.16
N ALA A 165 7.18 21.93 -7.34
CA ALA A 165 5.87 21.38 -6.93
C ALA A 165 5.68 21.51 -5.41
N LEU A 166 6.68 21.06 -4.62
CA LEU A 166 6.66 21.16 -3.16
C LEU A 166 6.59 22.63 -2.70
N ALA A 167 7.39 23.51 -3.28
CA ALA A 167 7.35 24.92 -2.93
C ALA A 167 5.97 25.56 -3.20
N ASN A 168 5.35 25.22 -4.31
CA ASN A 168 4.02 25.71 -4.66
C ASN A 168 2.96 25.21 -3.67
N CYS A 169 2.96 23.93 -3.31
CA CYS A 169 1.98 23.40 -2.35
C CYS A 169 2.17 24.01 -0.96
N VAL A 170 3.42 24.18 -0.49
CA VAL A 170 3.73 24.83 0.79
C VAL A 170 3.22 26.28 0.81
N LEU A 171 3.48 27.05 -0.27
CA LEU A 171 3.01 28.43 -0.38
C LEU A 171 1.50 28.56 -0.47
N ALA A 172 0.83 27.60 -1.10
CA ALA A 172 -0.62 27.58 -1.22
C ALA A 172 -1.32 26.95 0.01
N ALA A 173 -0.55 26.32 0.92
CA ALA A 173 -1.03 25.55 2.08
C ALA A 173 -2.02 24.44 1.68
N ASN A 174 -1.75 23.74 0.58
CA ASN A 174 -2.62 22.69 0.02
C ASN A 174 -1.87 21.38 -0.30
N CYS A 175 -0.75 21.08 0.36
CA CYS A 175 0.03 19.85 0.12
C CYS A 175 -0.77 18.57 0.38
N ALA A 176 -1.72 18.61 1.30
CA ALA A 176 -2.56 17.45 1.64
C ALA A 176 -3.64 17.12 0.59
N ASP A 177 -3.80 17.95 -0.44
CA ASP A 177 -4.87 17.82 -1.43
C ASP A 177 -4.36 17.34 -2.82
N ASN A 178 -3.12 16.84 -2.89
CA ASN A 178 -2.52 16.35 -4.15
C ASN A 178 -2.56 14.83 -4.25
#